data_8090c1ed6021da55690399286ea71d54
#
_entry.id   8090c1ed6021da55690399286ea71d54
#
_cell.length_a   1.000
_cell.length_b   1.000
_cell.length_c   1.000
_cell.angle_alpha   90.00
_cell.angle_beta   90.00
_cell.angle_gamma   90.00
#
_symmetry.space_group_name_H-M   'P 1'
#
loop_
_entity.id
_entity.type
_entity.pdbx_description
1 polymer ?
#
loop_
_entity_poly.entity_id
_entity_poly.type
_entity_poly.pdbx_seq_one_letter_code
_entity_poly.pdbx_strand_id
1 'polypeptide(L)'
;MIYELRTYQLVTGGLPDYLELARTTILPAIAEHGIKPLGFWRTDIGDLNQVVHLWAYEDLNERQAKWAAWAKDPRRAQVMAKLRTIVKHQSNKILLPTELSAMK
;
A
#
# COMPACT_ATOMS: atom_id res chain seq x y z
N MET A 1 -10.78 11.32 -10.12
CA MET A 1 -9.97 10.31 -9.39
C MET A 1 -8.64 10.88 -8.99
N ILE A 2 -8.14 10.48 -7.86
CA ILE A 2 -6.76 10.69 -7.44
C ILE A 2 -6.11 9.33 -7.23
N TYR A 3 -4.79 9.30 -7.31
CA TYR A 3 -4.03 8.06 -7.15
C TYR A 3 -2.99 8.23 -6.07
N GLU A 4 -2.69 7.14 -5.37
CA GLU A 4 -1.63 7.13 -4.37
C GLU A 4 -0.60 6.10 -4.77
N LEU A 5 0.64 6.54 -4.92
CA LEU A 5 1.77 5.66 -5.18
C LEU A 5 2.55 5.50 -3.89
N ARG A 6 2.65 4.28 -3.39
CA ARG A 6 3.42 3.95 -2.19
C ARG A 6 4.63 3.13 -2.57
N THR A 7 5.77 3.51 -2.04
CA THR A 7 7.02 2.78 -2.24
C THR A 7 7.56 2.40 -0.88
N TYR A 8 7.76 1.10 -0.67
CA TYR A 8 8.31 0.58 0.58
C TYR A 8 9.66 -0.03 0.31
N GLN A 9 10.66 0.38 1.09
CA GLN A 9 11.96 -0.27 1.12
C GLN A 9 11.93 -1.28 2.26
N LEU A 10 12.13 -2.55 1.92
CA LEU A 10 12.09 -3.64 2.89
C LEU A 10 13.50 -3.95 3.41
N VAL A 11 13.56 -4.65 4.53
CA VAL A 11 14.83 -5.19 5.03
C VAL A 11 15.37 -6.23 4.04
N THR A 12 16.66 -6.49 4.08
CA THR A 12 17.28 -7.49 3.22
C THR A 12 16.60 -8.84 3.41
N GLY A 13 16.15 -9.43 2.30
CA GLY A 13 15.44 -10.71 2.33
C GLY A 13 13.99 -10.62 2.81
N GLY A 14 13.45 -9.42 3.02
CA GLY A 14 12.10 -9.24 3.57
C GLY A 14 10.96 -9.42 2.58
N LEU A 15 11.26 -9.53 1.27
CA LEU A 15 10.21 -9.59 0.26
C LEU A 15 9.26 -10.80 0.42
N PRO A 16 9.75 -12.03 0.61
CA PRO A 16 8.85 -13.17 0.79
C PRO A 16 7.92 -12.99 1.99
N ASP A 17 8.45 -12.52 3.12
CA ASP A 17 7.66 -12.30 4.33
C ASP A 17 6.63 -11.21 4.13
N TYR A 18 7.00 -10.13 3.43
CA TYR A 18 6.09 -9.04 3.13
C TYR A 18 4.94 -9.52 2.23
N LEU A 19 5.25 -10.24 1.16
CA LEU A 19 4.22 -10.72 0.24
C LEU A 19 3.29 -11.72 0.93
N GLU A 20 3.81 -12.58 1.79
CA GLU A 20 3.00 -13.52 2.56
C GLU A 20 2.05 -12.77 3.50
N LEU A 21 2.55 -11.79 4.23
CA LEU A 21 1.73 -10.97 5.13
C LEU A 21 0.67 -10.20 4.35
N ALA A 22 1.03 -9.63 3.20
CA ALA A 22 0.09 -8.90 2.35
C ALA A 22 -1.02 -9.82 1.85
N ARG A 23 -0.66 -10.99 1.31
CA ARG A 23 -1.60 -11.92 0.71
C ARG A 23 -2.56 -12.51 1.74
N THR A 24 -2.04 -12.92 2.89
CA THR A 24 -2.85 -13.65 3.88
C THR A 24 -3.58 -12.77 4.85
N THR A 25 -3.07 -11.58 5.13
CA THR A 25 -3.56 -10.75 6.25
C THR A 25 -3.94 -9.34 5.84
N ILE A 26 -3.01 -8.58 5.24
CA ILE A 26 -3.25 -7.15 5.00
C ILE A 26 -4.33 -6.93 3.96
N LEU A 27 -4.13 -7.46 2.75
CA LEU A 27 -5.05 -7.20 1.63
C LEU A 27 -6.46 -7.71 1.90
N PRO A 28 -6.67 -8.92 2.46
CA PRO A 28 -8.03 -9.35 2.82
C PRO A 28 -8.67 -8.44 3.85
N ALA A 29 -7.92 -7.98 4.86
CA ALA A 29 -8.46 -7.14 5.91
C ALA A 29 -8.85 -5.75 5.40
N ILE A 30 -7.97 -5.08 4.64
CA ILE A 30 -8.27 -3.74 4.14
C ILE A 30 -9.32 -3.75 3.03
N ALA A 31 -9.49 -4.89 2.33
CA ALA A 31 -10.55 -5.02 1.33
C ALA A 31 -11.94 -4.88 1.96
N GLU A 32 -12.11 -5.26 3.21
CA GLU A 32 -13.37 -5.08 3.94
C GLU A 32 -13.71 -3.61 4.17
N HIS A 33 -12.70 -2.74 4.09
CA HIS A 33 -12.87 -1.29 4.17
C HIS A 33 -12.92 -0.62 2.79
N GLY A 34 -13.04 -1.42 1.73
CA GLY A 34 -13.09 -0.90 0.37
C GLY A 34 -11.74 -0.46 -0.18
N ILE A 35 -10.64 -0.92 0.41
CA ILE A 35 -9.28 -0.55 -0.01
C ILE A 35 -8.69 -1.70 -0.82
N LYS A 36 -8.49 -1.48 -2.12
CA LYS A 36 -7.91 -2.49 -3.01
C LYS A 36 -6.85 -1.84 -3.89
N PRO A 37 -5.68 -2.48 -4.07
CA PRO A 37 -4.67 -1.92 -4.94
C PRO A 37 -5.04 -2.08 -6.41
N LEU A 38 -4.71 -1.08 -7.23
CA LEU A 38 -4.75 -1.20 -8.68
C LEU A 38 -3.51 -1.92 -9.20
N GLY A 39 -2.39 -1.75 -8.51
CA GLY A 39 -1.14 -2.41 -8.83
C GLY A 39 -0.38 -2.71 -7.55
N PHE A 40 0.33 -3.83 -7.55
CA PHE A 40 1.09 -4.28 -6.39
C PHE A 40 2.32 -4.99 -6.93
N TRP A 41 3.43 -4.25 -7.04
CA TRP A 41 4.63 -4.69 -7.74
C TRP A 41 5.83 -4.77 -6.83
N ARG A 42 6.77 -5.65 -7.19
CA ARG A 42 8.14 -5.59 -6.67
C ARG A 42 9.03 -4.95 -7.72
N THR A 43 10.08 -4.29 -7.31
CA THR A 43 11.10 -3.80 -8.22
C THR A 43 11.95 -4.98 -8.67
N ASP A 44 11.99 -5.24 -9.98
CA ASP A 44 12.80 -6.32 -10.54
C ASP A 44 14.23 -5.83 -10.81
N ILE A 45 14.35 -4.69 -11.50
CA ILE A 45 15.64 -4.07 -11.79
C ILE A 45 15.60 -2.67 -11.19
N GLY A 46 16.54 -2.37 -10.29
CA GLY A 46 16.60 -1.11 -9.55
C GLY A 46 16.93 -1.39 -8.10
N ASP A 47 16.27 -0.67 -7.18
CA ASP A 47 16.49 -0.85 -5.75
C ASP A 47 16.08 -2.26 -5.32
N LEU A 48 16.94 -2.91 -4.55
CA LEU A 48 16.66 -4.24 -4.02
C LEU A 48 15.64 -4.17 -2.87
N ASN A 49 14.86 -5.24 -2.71
CA ASN A 49 13.89 -5.37 -1.62
C ASN A 49 12.89 -4.21 -1.58
N GLN A 50 12.40 -3.81 -2.75
CA GLN A 50 11.48 -2.69 -2.88
C GLN A 50 10.16 -3.17 -3.47
N VAL A 51 9.04 -2.67 -2.91
CA VAL A 51 7.70 -2.88 -3.44
C VAL A 51 7.04 -1.54 -3.72
N VAL A 52 6.16 -1.54 -4.72
CA VAL A 52 5.45 -0.34 -5.16
C VAL A 52 3.97 -0.69 -5.29
N HIS A 53 3.12 0.12 -4.66
CA HIS A 53 1.68 -0.07 -4.71
C HIS A 53 1.01 1.14 -5.34
N LEU A 54 -0.04 0.90 -6.11
CA LEU A 54 -0.88 1.97 -6.67
C LEU A 54 -2.31 1.80 -6.17
N TRP A 55 -2.85 2.87 -5.60
CA TRP A 55 -4.21 2.92 -5.05
C TRP A 55 -4.98 4.05 -5.73
N ALA A 56 -6.31 3.95 -5.77
CA ALA A 56 -7.16 4.99 -6.35
C ALA A 56 -8.30 5.36 -5.41
N TYR A 57 -8.67 6.63 -5.41
CA TYR A 57 -9.78 7.16 -4.63
C TYR A 57 -10.51 8.21 -5.47
N GLU A 58 -11.80 8.43 -5.16
CA GLU A 58 -12.55 9.52 -5.78
C GLU A 58 -11.91 10.88 -5.42
N ASP A 59 -11.54 11.04 -4.13
CA ASP A 59 -10.95 12.26 -3.61
C ASP A 59 -10.22 11.97 -2.30
N LEU A 60 -9.65 13.01 -1.70
CA LEU A 60 -8.92 12.89 -0.44
C LEU A 60 -9.84 12.55 0.74
N ASN A 61 -11.11 12.94 0.69
CA ASN A 61 -12.07 12.60 1.74
C ASN A 61 -12.32 11.09 1.78
N GLU A 62 -12.50 10.47 0.63
CA GLU A 62 -12.67 9.02 0.54
C GLU A 62 -11.43 8.30 1.06
N ARG A 63 -10.26 8.75 0.64
CA ARG A 63 -8.99 8.20 1.11
C ARG A 63 -8.90 8.25 2.63
N GLN A 64 -9.16 9.41 3.20
CA GLN A 64 -9.07 9.60 4.65
C GLN A 64 -10.07 8.72 5.40
N ALA A 65 -11.32 8.65 4.93
CA ALA A 65 -12.35 7.86 5.58
C ALA A 65 -12.00 6.36 5.59
N LYS A 66 -11.51 5.84 4.47
CA LYS A 66 -11.16 4.42 4.35
C LYS A 66 -9.97 4.05 5.25
N TRP A 67 -8.91 4.84 5.22
CA TRP A 67 -7.74 4.56 6.05
C TRP A 67 -8.00 4.82 7.53
N ALA A 68 -8.89 5.77 7.87
CA ALA A 68 -9.33 5.97 9.26
C ALA A 68 -10.10 4.76 9.79
N ALA A 69 -10.96 4.16 8.95
CA ALA A 69 -11.68 2.94 9.31
C ALA A 69 -10.71 1.79 9.55
N TRP A 70 -9.69 1.62 8.70
CA TRP A 70 -8.64 0.62 8.92
C TRP A 70 -7.87 0.91 10.21
N ALA A 71 -7.59 2.18 10.52
CA ALA A 71 -6.86 2.54 11.74
C ALA A 71 -7.59 2.11 13.02
N LYS A 72 -8.92 1.96 12.97
CA LYS A 72 -9.75 1.51 14.08
C LYS A 72 -9.97 0.00 14.10
N ASP A 73 -9.54 -0.70 13.05
CA ASP A 73 -9.70 -2.15 12.95
C ASP A 73 -8.80 -2.83 13.96
N PRO A 74 -9.34 -3.75 14.80
CA PRO A 74 -8.51 -4.41 15.82
C PRO A 74 -7.36 -5.25 15.24
N ARG A 75 -7.44 -5.65 13.98
CA ARG A 75 -6.36 -6.42 13.31
C ARG A 75 -5.14 -5.57 12.99
N ARG A 76 -5.30 -4.24 12.91
CA ARG A 76 -4.22 -3.34 12.50
C ARG A 76 -2.99 -3.40 13.41
N ALA A 77 -3.20 -3.55 14.72
CA ALA A 77 -2.08 -3.57 15.67
C ALA A 77 -1.11 -4.71 15.39
N GLN A 78 -1.63 -5.91 15.10
CA GLN A 78 -0.80 -7.07 14.76
C GLN A 78 -0.07 -6.89 13.44
N VAL A 79 -0.75 -6.32 12.45
CA VAL A 79 -0.18 -6.03 11.14
C VAL A 79 0.99 -5.05 11.30
N MET A 80 0.77 -3.96 12.04
CA MET A 80 1.82 -2.94 12.23
C MET A 80 3.01 -3.50 12.99
N ALA A 81 2.79 -4.35 13.98
CA ALA A 81 3.89 -4.99 14.71
C ALA A 81 4.78 -5.81 13.79
N LYS A 82 4.19 -6.53 12.84
CA LYS A 82 4.97 -7.31 11.83
C LYS A 82 5.64 -6.41 10.81
N LEU A 83 4.94 -5.38 10.32
CA LEU A 83 5.50 -4.46 9.33
C LEU A 83 6.74 -3.72 9.86
N ARG A 84 6.76 -3.39 11.15
CA ARG A 84 7.92 -2.72 11.76
C ARG A 84 9.21 -3.53 11.64
N THR A 85 9.12 -4.85 11.52
CA THR A 85 10.30 -5.72 11.38
C THR A 85 10.69 -5.92 9.91
N ILE A 86 9.82 -5.57 8.97
CA ILE A 86 10.02 -5.85 7.54
C ILE A 86 10.28 -4.57 6.74
N VAL A 87 9.57 -3.48 7.03
CA VAL A 87 9.66 -2.23 6.28
C VAL A 87 10.67 -1.29 6.93
N LYS A 88 11.69 -0.89 6.17
CA LYS A 88 12.71 0.06 6.64
C LYS A 88 12.31 1.50 6.36
N HIS A 89 11.68 1.75 5.21
CA HIS A 89 11.33 3.10 4.77
C HIS A 89 10.10 3.03 3.89
N GLN A 90 9.25 4.04 4.00
CA GLN A 90 8.03 4.16 3.21
C GLN A 90 7.90 5.59 2.71
N SER A 91 7.52 5.74 1.43
CA SER A 91 7.14 7.03 0.87
C SER A 91 5.81 6.90 0.15
N ASN A 92 5.00 7.95 0.25
CA ASN A 92 3.68 8.02 -0.39
C ASN A 92 3.62 9.29 -1.23
N LYS A 93 2.98 9.20 -2.41
CA LYS A 93 2.71 10.35 -3.26
C LYS A 93 1.25 10.33 -3.67
N ILE A 94 0.60 11.49 -3.62
CA ILE A 94 -0.73 11.65 -4.21
C ILE A 94 -0.53 12.24 -5.60
N LEU A 95 -1.08 11.56 -6.59
CA LEU A 95 -0.92 11.90 -8.00
C LEU A 95 -2.27 12.33 -8.56
N LEU A 96 -2.25 13.44 -9.29
CA LEU A 96 -3.44 13.93 -10.00
C LEU A 96 -3.20 13.68 -11.49
N PRO A 97 -4.11 12.99 -12.19
CA PRO A 97 -3.93 12.78 -13.62
C PRO A 97 -4.03 14.09 -14.38
N THR A 98 -3.19 14.24 -15.38
CA THR A 98 -3.29 15.34 -16.33
C THR A 98 -4.17 14.91 -17.51
N GLU A 99 -4.50 15.85 -18.40
CA GLU A 99 -5.26 15.52 -19.62
C GLU A 99 -4.51 14.57 -20.53
N LEU A 100 -3.20 14.39 -20.31
CA LEU A 100 -2.36 13.49 -21.09
C LEU A 100 -2.38 12.05 -20.59
N SER A 101 -2.94 11.82 -19.40
CA SER A 101 -2.98 10.47 -18.81
C SER A 101 -4.10 9.64 -19.42
N ALA A 102 -3.79 8.40 -19.81
CA ALA A 102 -4.83 7.44 -20.23
C ALA A 102 -5.68 7.02 -19.02
N MET A 103 -5.07 6.94 -17.85
CA MET A 103 -5.74 6.63 -16.59
C MET A 103 -6.13 7.92 -15.90
N LYS A 104 -7.43 8.12 -15.69
CA LYS A 104 -7.95 9.36 -15.10
C LYS A 104 -8.84 9.10 -13.85
#